data_efd44f6a68a686d711efbe50cf0a0d0a
#
_entry.id   efd44f6a68a686d711efbe50cf0a0d0a
#
_cell.length_a   1.000
_cell.length_b   1.000
_cell.length_c   1.000
_cell.angle_alpha   90.00
_cell.angle_beta   90.00
_cell.angle_gamma   90.00
#
_symmetry.space_group_name_H-M   'P 1'
#
loop_
_entity.id
_entity.type
_entity.pdbx_description
1 polymer ?
#
loop_
_entity_poly.entity_id
_entity_poly.type
_entity_poly.pdbx_seq_one_letter_code
_entity_poly.pdbx_strand_id
1 'polypeptide(L)'
;YIKETGDYSILDESTPYDSDLSKATDFMEHLRRSFNYTINHLGPHGLPQIGRADWNDCLNLNCFSEEPGESFQTFGPSEGPNAESVFIAGMFVKYGKDYVEICRHRGLCDEADAAQKAIEQMEKTVMDAGWDGEWYLRAYDHYKHKIGSKECEDGKIFIEPQGFCVIAEIGKDEGLCLKAMQSVEKYLDTKYGIVLLQPPYHRYHVELGEISSYPPGYKENAGIFCHNNPWISIAETVIGRGNRAWQVYTR
;
A
#
# COMPACT_ATOMS: atom_id res chain seq x y z
N TYR A 1 -0.20 -10.75 16.03
CA TYR A 1 -0.59 -11.62 17.13
C TYR A 1 0.41 -12.78 17.28
N ILE A 2 0.55 -13.68 16.31
CA ILE A 2 1.44 -14.87 16.37
C ILE A 2 2.88 -14.50 16.71
N LYS A 3 3.45 -13.45 16.11
CA LYS A 3 4.82 -12.98 16.40
C LYS A 3 5.04 -12.55 17.85
N GLU A 4 4.01 -12.01 18.48
CA GLU A 4 4.08 -11.52 19.87
C GLU A 4 3.77 -12.61 20.89
N THR A 5 2.90 -13.54 20.57
CA THR A 5 2.39 -14.54 21.52
C THR A 5 2.98 -15.94 21.33
N GLY A 6 3.44 -16.26 20.13
CA GLY A 6 3.81 -17.62 19.73
C GLY A 6 2.61 -18.56 19.60
N ASP A 7 1.39 -18.05 19.72
CA ASP A 7 0.17 -18.86 19.70
C ASP A 7 -0.35 -19.06 18.28
N TYR A 8 -0.08 -20.24 17.74
CA TYR A 8 -0.57 -20.66 16.43
C TYR A 8 -1.96 -21.29 16.48
N SER A 9 -2.52 -21.54 17.68
CA SER A 9 -3.85 -22.15 17.80
C SER A 9 -4.97 -21.25 17.25
N ILE A 10 -4.73 -19.94 17.19
CA ILE A 10 -5.63 -18.98 16.55
C ILE A 10 -5.98 -19.35 15.10
N LEU A 11 -5.09 -20.05 14.40
CA LEU A 11 -5.33 -20.46 13.01
C LEU A 11 -6.45 -21.50 12.87
N ASP A 12 -6.76 -22.21 13.94
CA ASP A 12 -7.81 -23.23 13.99
C ASP A 12 -9.15 -22.68 14.52
N GLU A 13 -9.20 -21.39 14.90
CA GLU A 13 -10.43 -20.77 15.37
C GLU A 13 -11.47 -20.69 14.26
N SER A 14 -12.69 -21.16 14.57
CA SER A 14 -13.81 -21.08 13.66
C SER A 14 -14.34 -19.65 13.55
N THR A 15 -14.16 -19.03 12.39
CA THR A 15 -14.50 -17.65 12.12
C THR A 15 -15.52 -17.55 10.99
N PRO A 16 -16.69 -16.93 11.20
CA PRO A 16 -17.72 -16.81 10.17
C PRO A 16 -17.41 -15.66 9.19
N TYR A 17 -17.85 -15.83 7.93
CA TYR A 17 -17.97 -14.72 6.98
C TYR A 17 -19.32 -14.02 7.18
N ASP A 18 -19.33 -12.68 7.07
CA ASP A 18 -20.55 -11.85 7.14
C ASP A 18 -21.39 -12.08 8.41
N SER A 19 -20.77 -12.49 9.52
CA SER A 19 -21.44 -12.89 10.75
C SER A 19 -22.39 -14.10 10.59
N ASP A 20 -22.29 -14.84 9.50
CA ASP A 20 -23.08 -16.03 9.21
C ASP A 20 -22.34 -17.31 9.68
N LEU A 21 -22.76 -17.85 10.82
CA LEU A 21 -22.14 -19.04 11.42
C LEU A 21 -22.16 -20.27 10.50
N SER A 22 -23.10 -20.34 9.54
CA SER A 22 -23.16 -21.45 8.58
C SER A 22 -22.01 -21.40 7.55
N LYS A 23 -21.34 -20.25 7.43
CA LYS A 23 -20.20 -20.02 6.55
C LYS A 23 -18.87 -19.97 7.28
N ALA A 24 -18.84 -20.39 8.54
CA ALA A 24 -17.61 -20.37 9.31
C ALA A 24 -16.57 -21.35 8.75
N THR A 25 -15.34 -20.90 8.68
CA THR A 25 -14.16 -21.72 8.37
C THR A 25 -13.09 -21.48 9.43
N ASP A 26 -12.01 -22.24 9.42
CA ASP A 26 -10.85 -21.92 10.24
C ASP A 26 -10.20 -20.59 9.80
N PHE A 27 -9.50 -19.96 10.73
CA PHE A 27 -8.87 -18.65 10.45
C PHE A 27 -7.75 -18.77 9.40
N MET A 28 -7.11 -19.94 9.29
CA MET A 28 -6.11 -20.19 8.23
C MET A 28 -6.72 -20.05 6.83
N GLU A 29 -7.99 -20.50 6.64
CA GLU A 29 -8.67 -20.33 5.36
C GLU A 29 -8.94 -18.85 5.03
N HIS A 30 -9.22 -18.01 6.03
CA HIS A 30 -9.33 -16.55 5.82
C HIS A 30 -8.02 -15.95 5.31
N LEU A 31 -6.87 -16.35 5.88
CA LEU A 31 -5.56 -15.91 5.41
C LEU A 31 -5.28 -16.37 3.98
N ARG A 32 -5.58 -17.65 3.69
CA ARG A 32 -5.42 -18.23 2.35
C ARG A 32 -6.25 -17.47 1.30
N ARG A 33 -7.51 -17.19 1.60
CA ARG A 33 -8.39 -16.44 0.70
C ARG A 33 -7.89 -15.01 0.48
N SER A 34 -7.47 -14.32 1.54
CA SER A 34 -6.92 -12.98 1.43
C SER A 34 -5.67 -12.93 0.56
N PHE A 35 -4.73 -13.85 0.77
CA PHE A 35 -3.51 -13.96 -0.05
C PHE A 35 -3.84 -14.24 -1.52
N ASN A 36 -4.68 -15.26 -1.77
CA ASN A 36 -5.07 -15.66 -3.12
C ASN A 36 -5.91 -14.61 -3.83
N TYR A 37 -6.72 -13.84 -3.10
CA TYR A 37 -7.47 -12.73 -3.69
C TYR A 37 -6.53 -11.74 -4.37
N THR A 38 -5.48 -11.33 -3.69
CA THR A 38 -4.52 -10.36 -4.24
C THR A 38 -3.86 -10.87 -5.52
N ILE A 39 -3.33 -12.10 -5.53
CA ILE A 39 -2.64 -12.64 -6.72
C ILE A 39 -3.57 -12.96 -7.88
N ASN A 40 -4.87 -13.14 -7.63
CA ASN A 40 -5.88 -13.37 -8.65
C ASN A 40 -6.52 -12.08 -9.17
N HIS A 41 -6.19 -10.92 -8.60
CA HIS A 41 -6.71 -9.61 -8.98
C HIS A 41 -5.56 -8.62 -9.23
N LEU A 42 -4.75 -8.94 -10.23
CA LEU A 42 -3.67 -8.08 -10.69
C LEU A 42 -4.12 -7.27 -11.91
N GLY A 43 -3.64 -6.04 -12.00
CA GLY A 43 -3.89 -5.15 -13.12
C GLY A 43 -2.89 -5.32 -14.25
N PRO A 44 -2.90 -4.39 -15.25
CA PRO A 44 -2.11 -4.50 -16.46
C PRO A 44 -0.58 -4.52 -16.28
N HIS A 45 -0.07 -3.95 -15.18
CA HIS A 45 1.37 -3.96 -14.86
C HIS A 45 1.76 -5.11 -13.94
N GLY A 46 0.79 -5.94 -13.52
CA GLY A 46 1.01 -7.04 -12.57
C GLY A 46 1.01 -6.58 -11.10
N LEU A 47 0.57 -5.37 -10.82
CA LEU A 47 0.35 -4.85 -9.48
C LEU A 47 -1.07 -5.17 -9.00
N PRO A 48 -1.34 -5.20 -7.68
CA PRO A 48 -2.69 -5.44 -7.17
C PRO A 48 -3.67 -4.36 -7.64
N GLN A 49 -4.85 -4.79 -8.09
CA GLN A 49 -5.94 -3.87 -8.43
C GLN A 49 -6.37 -3.08 -7.20
N ILE A 50 -6.59 -1.78 -7.40
CA ILE A 50 -7.04 -0.90 -6.30
C ILE A 50 -8.54 -1.03 -6.04
N GLY A 51 -9.31 -1.58 -7.00
CA GLY A 51 -10.76 -1.66 -6.89
C GLY A 51 -11.39 -0.27 -6.78
N ARG A 52 -12.21 -0.10 -5.78
CA ARG A 52 -12.87 1.18 -5.46
C ARG A 52 -11.89 2.18 -4.85
N ALA A 53 -11.11 1.71 -3.90
CA ALA A 53 -10.03 2.44 -3.23
C ALA A 53 -9.18 1.43 -2.45
N ASP A 54 -7.99 1.82 -2.04
CA ASP A 54 -7.20 1.10 -1.04
C ASP A 54 -7.40 1.72 0.36
N TRP A 55 -6.35 1.81 1.19
CA TRP A 55 -6.41 2.51 2.47
C TRP A 55 -6.93 3.96 2.36
N ASN A 56 -6.56 4.65 1.27
CA ASN A 56 -7.01 6.01 0.99
C ASN A 56 -8.31 5.96 0.18
N ASP A 57 -9.43 5.96 0.87
CA ASP A 57 -10.77 5.88 0.27
C ASP A 57 -11.17 7.13 -0.52
N CYS A 58 -10.39 8.20 -0.42
CA CYS A 58 -10.55 9.42 -1.18
C CYS A 58 -9.78 9.45 -2.51
N LEU A 59 -8.88 8.48 -2.74
CA LEU A 59 -8.15 8.30 -4.00
C LEU A 59 -8.92 7.32 -4.90
N ASN A 60 -9.75 7.87 -5.79
CA ASN A 60 -10.75 7.12 -6.55
C ASN A 60 -10.35 6.92 -8.00
N LEU A 61 -9.41 6.06 -8.26
CA LEU A 61 -8.76 5.89 -9.58
C LEU A 61 -9.60 5.08 -10.60
N ASN A 62 -10.76 4.57 -10.19
CA ASN A 62 -11.73 3.88 -11.05
C ASN A 62 -13.12 4.54 -11.05
N CYS A 63 -13.30 5.62 -10.31
CA CYS A 63 -14.61 6.28 -10.15
C CYS A 63 -14.49 7.71 -10.65
N PHE A 64 -15.25 8.06 -11.70
CA PHE A 64 -15.15 9.35 -12.34
C PHE A 64 -16.46 10.10 -12.17
N SER A 65 -16.48 11.11 -11.29
CA SER A 65 -17.62 12.02 -11.12
C SER A 65 -17.17 13.46 -11.24
N GLU A 66 -17.97 14.28 -11.90
CA GLU A 66 -17.76 15.73 -11.91
C GLU A 66 -18.08 16.36 -10.55
N GLU A 67 -18.86 15.64 -9.71
CA GLU A 67 -19.21 16.06 -8.36
C GLU A 67 -18.28 15.42 -7.34
N PRO A 68 -17.42 16.18 -6.66
CA PRO A 68 -16.41 15.64 -5.74
C PRO A 68 -16.99 14.75 -4.64
N GLY A 69 -18.14 15.14 -4.04
CA GLY A 69 -18.77 14.38 -2.97
C GLY A 69 -19.39 13.05 -3.41
N GLU A 70 -19.43 12.78 -4.70
CA GLU A 70 -19.95 11.55 -5.28
C GLU A 70 -18.85 10.64 -5.85
N SER A 71 -17.63 11.11 -5.95
CA SER A 71 -16.54 10.39 -6.62
C SER A 71 -16.31 8.98 -6.07
N PHE A 72 -16.38 8.80 -4.75
CA PHE A 72 -16.23 7.49 -4.11
C PHE A 72 -17.45 6.57 -4.33
N GLN A 73 -18.62 7.11 -4.50
CA GLN A 73 -19.87 6.37 -4.58
C GLN A 73 -20.36 6.14 -6.01
N THR A 74 -19.74 6.78 -6.96
CA THR A 74 -20.21 6.82 -8.33
C THR A 74 -19.93 5.56 -9.11
N PHE A 75 -20.62 5.50 -10.07
CA PHE A 75 -20.93 4.50 -10.98
C PHE A 75 -19.93 4.49 -12.12
N GLY A 76 -19.03 4.14 -12.14
CA GLY A 76 -18.47 3.94 -13.26
C GLY A 76 -17.08 3.58 -13.26
N PRO A 77 -16.36 2.87 -13.72
CA PRO A 77 -15.88 1.50 -13.52
C PRO A 77 -15.25 1.34 -12.11
N SER A 78 -16.10 1.48 -11.08
CA SER A 78 -15.72 1.45 -9.65
C SER A 78 -14.95 0.20 -9.21
N GLU A 79 -15.04 -0.86 -9.99
CA GLU A 79 -14.31 -2.10 -9.84
C GLU A 79 -13.50 -2.41 -11.10
N GLY A 80 -13.06 -1.35 -11.78
CA GLY A 80 -12.32 -1.48 -13.03
C GLY A 80 -11.02 -2.27 -12.85
N PRO A 81 -10.65 -3.08 -13.85
CA PRO A 81 -9.50 -3.99 -13.78
C PRO A 81 -8.16 -3.29 -14.00
N ASN A 82 -8.13 -1.98 -14.19
CA ASN A 82 -6.95 -1.30 -14.68
C ASN A 82 -6.18 -0.52 -13.62
N ALA A 83 -6.88 0.12 -12.66
CA ALA A 83 -6.20 0.88 -11.63
C ALA A 83 -5.50 -0.03 -10.62
N GLU A 84 -4.25 0.28 -10.28
CA GLU A 84 -3.35 -0.58 -9.51
C GLU A 84 -2.69 0.20 -8.37
N SER A 85 -2.43 -0.48 -7.25
CA SER A 85 -1.81 0.12 -6.06
C SER A 85 -0.41 -0.43 -5.79
N VAL A 86 0.59 0.42 -5.83
CA VAL A 86 1.97 0.08 -5.40
C VAL A 86 2.04 -0.06 -3.88
N PHE A 87 1.24 0.70 -3.15
CA PHE A 87 1.13 0.58 -1.70
C PHE A 87 0.64 -0.80 -1.26
N ILE A 88 -0.43 -1.30 -1.89
CA ILE A 88 -0.95 -2.67 -1.61
C ILE A 88 0.08 -3.72 -2.02
N ALA A 89 0.84 -3.52 -3.10
CA ALA A 89 1.93 -4.42 -3.47
C ALA A 89 3.00 -4.50 -2.36
N GLY A 90 3.39 -3.37 -1.77
CA GLY A 90 4.30 -3.33 -0.62
C GLY A 90 3.74 -4.07 0.60
N MET A 91 2.46 -3.88 0.91
CA MET A 91 1.77 -4.63 1.98
C MET A 91 1.73 -6.14 1.69
N PHE A 92 1.41 -6.52 0.45
CA PHE A 92 1.36 -7.92 0.04
C PHE A 92 2.72 -8.61 0.23
N VAL A 93 3.81 -7.97 -0.20
CA VAL A 93 5.16 -8.51 0.00
C VAL A 93 5.49 -8.64 1.48
N LYS A 94 5.21 -7.61 2.28
CA LYS A 94 5.50 -7.61 3.72
C LYS A 94 4.77 -8.74 4.45
N TYR A 95 3.47 -8.80 4.32
CA TYR A 95 2.65 -9.78 5.05
C TYR A 95 2.62 -11.14 4.37
N GLY A 96 2.90 -11.20 3.08
CA GLY A 96 3.10 -12.45 2.37
C GLY A 96 4.28 -13.26 2.92
N LYS A 97 5.40 -12.60 3.28
CA LYS A 97 6.53 -13.26 3.97
C LYS A 97 6.09 -13.91 5.28
N ASP A 98 5.26 -13.23 6.06
CA ASP A 98 4.68 -13.78 7.29
C ASP A 98 3.74 -14.98 7.01
N TYR A 99 2.97 -14.92 5.91
CA TYR A 99 2.11 -16.02 5.47
C TYR A 99 2.93 -17.26 5.06
N VAL A 100 4.05 -17.09 4.37
CA VAL A 100 4.98 -18.21 4.05
C VAL A 100 5.48 -18.89 5.32
N GLU A 101 5.88 -18.10 6.34
CA GLU A 101 6.31 -18.64 7.63
C GLU A 101 5.20 -19.45 8.32
N ILE A 102 3.96 -18.95 8.30
CA ILE A 102 2.78 -19.64 8.84
C ILE A 102 2.54 -20.97 8.09
N CYS A 103 2.57 -20.96 6.75
CA CYS A 103 2.41 -22.15 5.94
C CYS A 103 3.48 -23.21 6.26
N ARG A 104 4.74 -22.80 6.36
CA ARG A 104 5.85 -23.69 6.75
C ARG A 104 5.66 -24.28 8.14
N HIS A 105 5.25 -23.46 9.11
CA HIS A 105 4.96 -23.92 10.47
C HIS A 105 3.85 -24.98 10.51
N ARG A 106 2.83 -24.84 9.65
CA ARG A 106 1.70 -25.78 9.51
C ARG A 106 2.04 -27.00 8.62
N GLY A 107 3.25 -27.11 8.09
CA GLY A 107 3.65 -28.19 7.18
C GLY A 107 3.05 -28.10 5.77
N LEU A 108 2.51 -26.95 5.38
CA LEU A 108 1.91 -26.68 4.06
C LEU A 108 3.00 -26.24 3.08
N CYS A 109 3.97 -27.13 2.79
CA CYS A 109 5.17 -26.78 2.05
C CYS A 109 4.88 -26.31 0.61
N ASP A 110 4.00 -26.98 -0.12
CA ASP A 110 3.66 -26.62 -1.50
C ASP A 110 2.99 -25.23 -1.55
N GLU A 111 2.14 -24.91 -0.58
CA GLU A 111 1.49 -23.62 -0.44
C GLU A 111 2.51 -22.52 -0.09
N ALA A 112 3.44 -22.80 0.81
CA ALA A 112 4.53 -21.90 1.16
C ALA A 112 5.42 -21.57 -0.04
N ASP A 113 5.78 -22.59 -0.85
CA ASP A 113 6.63 -22.40 -2.02
C ASP A 113 5.91 -21.65 -3.15
N ALA A 114 4.61 -21.87 -3.32
CA ALA A 114 3.80 -21.10 -4.26
C ALA A 114 3.68 -19.63 -3.83
N ALA A 115 3.44 -19.40 -2.54
CA ALA A 115 3.36 -18.06 -1.96
C ALA A 115 4.70 -17.31 -2.07
N GLN A 116 5.82 -17.98 -1.80
CA GLN A 116 7.17 -17.42 -1.94
C GLN A 116 7.42 -16.92 -3.37
N LYS A 117 7.08 -17.72 -4.38
CA LYS A 117 7.22 -17.33 -5.79
C LYS A 117 6.35 -16.13 -6.15
N ALA A 118 5.13 -16.07 -5.64
CA ALA A 118 4.24 -14.93 -5.87
C ALA A 118 4.78 -13.64 -5.26
N ILE A 119 5.40 -13.72 -4.07
CA ILE A 119 6.06 -12.59 -3.40
C ILE A 119 7.26 -12.10 -4.21
N GLU A 120 8.15 -13.00 -4.63
CA GLU A 120 9.32 -12.67 -5.44
C GLU A 120 8.94 -12.02 -6.77
N GLN A 121 7.87 -12.52 -7.41
CA GLN A 121 7.32 -11.90 -8.61
C GLN A 121 6.77 -10.50 -8.33
N MET A 122 6.09 -10.28 -7.20
CA MET A 122 5.57 -8.97 -6.83
C MET A 122 6.69 -7.99 -6.51
N GLU A 123 7.74 -8.41 -5.79
CA GLU A 123 8.92 -7.59 -5.54
C GLU A 123 9.54 -7.10 -6.85
N LYS A 124 9.74 -8.02 -7.79
CA LYS A 124 10.23 -7.68 -9.12
C LYS A 124 9.30 -6.71 -9.84
N THR A 125 8.00 -6.95 -9.80
CA THR A 125 7.01 -6.09 -10.45
C THR A 125 7.05 -4.66 -9.88
N VAL A 126 7.18 -4.50 -8.55
CA VAL A 126 7.31 -3.18 -7.92
C VAL A 126 8.59 -2.48 -8.36
N MET A 127 9.71 -3.19 -8.46
CA MET A 127 10.97 -2.59 -8.94
C MET A 127 10.89 -2.17 -10.41
N ASP A 128 10.23 -2.95 -11.26
CA ASP A 128 10.14 -2.71 -12.71
C ASP A 128 9.09 -1.65 -13.05
N ALA A 129 7.90 -1.72 -12.44
CA ALA A 129 6.74 -0.88 -12.76
C ALA A 129 6.36 0.12 -11.66
N GLY A 130 6.76 -0.10 -10.43
CA GLY A 130 6.41 0.75 -9.29
C GLY A 130 7.48 1.78 -8.89
N TRP A 131 8.62 1.86 -9.58
CA TRP A 131 9.73 2.75 -9.25
C TRP A 131 9.86 3.92 -10.22
N ASP A 132 9.96 5.15 -9.72
CA ASP A 132 10.05 6.39 -10.52
C ASP A 132 11.45 7.03 -10.54
N GLY A 133 12.48 6.27 -10.19
CA GLY A 133 13.88 6.70 -10.21
C GLY A 133 14.40 7.23 -8.88
N GLU A 134 13.58 7.90 -8.07
CA GLU A 134 13.93 8.43 -6.75
C GLU A 134 13.00 7.92 -5.63
N TRP A 135 11.76 7.48 -5.97
CA TRP A 135 10.76 6.98 -5.04
C TRP A 135 9.80 5.98 -5.69
N TYR A 136 8.99 5.29 -4.90
CA TYR A 136 7.94 4.40 -5.39
C TYR A 136 6.72 5.20 -5.82
N LEU A 137 6.15 4.87 -6.99
CA LEU A 137 4.87 5.39 -7.44
C LEU A 137 3.78 5.13 -6.41
N ARG A 138 2.72 5.94 -6.42
CA ARG A 138 1.54 5.67 -5.61
C ARG A 138 0.68 4.58 -6.22
N ALA A 139 0.40 4.72 -7.52
CA ALA A 139 -0.56 3.89 -8.21
C ALA A 139 -0.47 4.09 -9.74
N TYR A 140 -1.26 3.29 -10.46
CA TYR A 140 -1.71 3.59 -11.82
C TYR A 140 -3.22 3.81 -11.80
N ASP A 141 -3.72 4.82 -12.53
CA ASP A 141 -5.15 5.05 -12.67
C ASP A 141 -5.79 4.08 -13.68
N HIS A 142 -7.11 4.19 -13.86
CA HIS A 142 -7.86 3.39 -14.82
C HIS A 142 -7.32 3.50 -16.26
N TYR A 143 -6.78 4.65 -16.63
CA TYR A 143 -6.20 4.91 -17.96
C TYR A 143 -4.71 4.54 -18.06
N LYS A 144 -4.14 3.95 -16.98
CA LYS A 144 -2.73 3.56 -16.86
C LYS A 144 -1.75 4.74 -16.75
N HIS A 145 -2.24 5.92 -16.34
CA HIS A 145 -1.36 7.02 -16.02
C HIS A 145 -0.73 6.78 -14.63
N LYS A 146 0.52 7.19 -14.50
CA LYS A 146 1.24 7.12 -13.23
C LYS A 146 0.69 8.14 -12.24
N ILE A 147 0.40 7.71 -11.03
CA ILE A 147 0.08 8.55 -9.88
C ILE A 147 1.25 8.50 -8.90
N GLY A 148 1.63 9.67 -8.38
CA GLY A 148 2.80 9.75 -7.50
C GLY A 148 4.13 9.70 -8.25
N SER A 149 4.17 10.24 -9.47
CA SER A 149 5.35 10.34 -10.32
C SER A 149 5.87 11.77 -10.35
N LYS A 150 7.20 11.91 -10.57
CA LYS A 150 7.83 13.21 -10.90
C LYS A 150 7.23 13.88 -12.13
N GLU A 151 6.57 13.10 -13.00
CA GLU A 151 5.91 13.58 -14.21
C GLU A 151 4.58 14.28 -13.92
N CYS A 152 3.96 14.04 -12.76
CA CYS A 152 2.72 14.68 -12.33
C CYS A 152 2.93 16.18 -12.07
N GLU A 153 1.89 17.00 -12.23
CA GLU A 153 1.91 18.42 -11.85
C GLU A 153 1.87 18.56 -10.32
N ASP A 154 0.84 17.96 -9.69
CA ASP A 154 0.64 17.83 -8.25
C ASP A 154 0.72 16.36 -7.84
N GLY A 155 0.80 16.06 -6.55
CA GLY A 155 0.84 14.69 -6.04
C GLY A 155 2.01 13.87 -6.59
N LYS A 156 3.22 14.43 -6.63
CA LYS A 156 4.40 13.77 -7.21
C LYS A 156 4.92 12.63 -6.35
N ILE A 157 4.81 12.74 -5.03
CA ILE A 157 5.26 11.74 -4.08
C ILE A 157 4.21 11.57 -2.98
N PHE A 158 3.96 10.32 -2.59
CA PHE A 158 3.03 9.91 -1.53
C PHE A 158 3.77 9.10 -0.48
N ILE A 159 3.37 9.24 0.78
CA ILE A 159 4.03 8.59 1.93
C ILE A 159 3.80 7.07 1.95
N GLU A 160 2.63 6.59 1.55
CA GLU A 160 2.18 5.21 1.78
C GLU A 160 3.09 4.18 1.10
N PRO A 161 3.37 4.28 -0.22
CA PRO A 161 4.24 3.31 -0.87
C PRO A 161 5.68 3.40 -0.38
N GLN A 162 6.15 4.61 0.01
CA GLN A 162 7.50 4.75 0.56
C GLN A 162 7.62 3.97 1.86
N GLY A 163 6.64 4.11 2.76
CA GLY A 163 6.61 3.37 4.01
C GLY A 163 6.61 1.86 3.79
N PHE A 164 5.61 1.34 3.10
CA PHE A 164 5.40 -0.10 3.01
C PHE A 164 6.36 -0.84 2.09
N CYS A 165 6.77 -0.27 0.96
CA CYS A 165 7.79 -0.91 0.13
C CYS A 165 9.13 -1.00 0.85
N VAL A 166 9.50 0.01 1.67
CA VAL A 166 10.73 -0.04 2.47
C VAL A 166 10.61 -1.01 3.65
N ILE A 167 9.45 -1.06 4.34
CA ILE A 167 9.19 -2.06 5.40
C ILE A 167 9.25 -3.49 4.82
N ALA A 168 8.82 -3.68 3.57
CA ALA A 168 8.92 -4.94 2.85
C ALA A 168 10.33 -5.25 2.32
N GLU A 169 11.26 -4.28 2.41
CA GLU A 169 12.65 -4.35 1.92
C GLU A 169 12.78 -4.49 0.40
N ILE A 170 11.77 -4.04 -0.37
CA ILE A 170 11.77 -4.14 -1.84
C ILE A 170 12.90 -3.28 -2.42
N GLY A 171 13.79 -3.90 -3.21
CA GLY A 171 14.93 -3.22 -3.82
C GLY A 171 15.96 -2.66 -2.82
N LYS A 172 16.05 -3.26 -1.63
CA LYS A 172 17.01 -2.85 -0.58
C LYS A 172 18.46 -2.98 -1.05
N ASP A 173 18.79 -4.09 -1.68
CA ASP A 173 20.14 -4.37 -2.16
C ASP A 173 20.53 -3.48 -3.35
N GLU A 174 19.55 -3.02 -4.12
CA GLU A 174 19.71 -2.04 -5.21
C GLU A 174 19.74 -0.59 -4.69
N GLY A 175 19.58 -0.39 -3.40
CA GLY A 175 19.60 0.92 -2.76
C GLY A 175 18.31 1.74 -2.93
N LEU A 176 17.21 1.13 -3.42
CA LEU A 176 15.95 1.84 -3.66
C LEU A 176 15.30 2.29 -2.35
N CYS A 177 15.34 1.45 -1.31
CA CYS A 177 14.82 1.79 0.01
C CYS A 177 15.46 3.05 0.60
N LEU A 178 16.79 3.17 0.50
CA LEU A 178 17.49 4.37 0.98
C LEU A 178 17.10 5.62 0.19
N LYS A 179 17.03 5.53 -1.14
CA LYS A 179 16.61 6.64 -2.00
C LYS A 179 15.19 7.09 -1.69
N ALA A 180 14.26 6.14 -1.50
CA ALA A 180 12.88 6.44 -1.15
C ALA A 180 12.79 7.21 0.18
N MET A 181 13.52 6.78 1.22
CA MET A 181 13.54 7.48 2.51
C MET A 181 14.22 8.85 2.43
N GLN A 182 15.25 9.01 1.60
CA GLN A 182 15.83 10.32 1.33
C GLN A 182 14.84 11.25 0.60
N SER A 183 14.01 10.71 -0.29
CA SER A 183 12.96 11.47 -0.96
C SER A 183 11.84 11.88 0.00
N VAL A 184 11.44 11.01 0.93
CA VAL A 184 10.51 11.35 2.02
C VAL A 184 11.08 12.51 2.85
N GLU A 185 12.34 12.41 3.28
CA GLU A 185 13.01 13.45 4.07
C GLU A 185 13.09 14.79 3.31
N LYS A 186 13.33 14.74 2.01
CA LYS A 186 13.48 15.93 1.18
C LYS A 186 12.16 16.62 0.84
N TYR A 187 11.13 15.85 0.55
CA TYR A 187 9.90 16.37 -0.06
C TYR A 187 8.67 16.35 0.85
N LEU A 188 8.58 15.41 1.80
CA LEU A 188 7.40 15.25 2.66
C LEU A 188 7.61 15.71 4.09
N ASP A 189 8.86 15.86 4.53
CA ASP A 189 9.17 16.17 5.92
C ASP A 189 8.91 17.65 6.25
N THR A 190 8.26 17.89 7.39
CA THR A 190 8.01 19.21 7.94
C THR A 190 8.39 19.26 9.42
N LYS A 191 8.39 20.43 10.01
CA LYS A 191 8.64 20.59 11.47
C LYS A 191 7.55 19.94 12.36
N TYR A 192 6.40 19.60 11.80
CA TYR A 192 5.25 19.05 12.54
C TYR A 192 5.03 17.56 12.29
N GLY A 193 5.76 16.95 11.36
CA GLY A 193 5.60 15.59 10.90
C GLY A 193 5.70 15.49 9.39
N ILE A 194 5.45 14.30 8.87
CA ILE A 194 5.53 13.97 7.45
C ILE A 194 4.13 14.07 6.85
N VAL A 195 3.99 14.89 5.80
CA VAL A 195 2.73 15.07 5.07
C VAL A 195 2.46 13.88 4.15
N LEU A 196 1.19 13.65 3.82
CA LEU A 196 0.76 12.49 3.03
C LEU A 196 1.27 12.52 1.59
N LEU A 197 1.34 13.70 0.97
CA LEU A 197 1.79 13.88 -0.40
C LEU A 197 2.37 15.28 -0.65
N GLN A 198 3.10 15.45 -1.74
CA GLN A 198 3.58 16.76 -2.23
C GLN A 198 3.76 16.76 -3.77
N PRO A 199 3.55 17.90 -4.45
CA PRO A 199 2.77 19.06 -4.00
C PRO A 199 1.30 18.71 -3.75
N PRO A 200 0.57 19.47 -2.92
CA PRO A 200 -0.86 19.25 -2.74
C PRO A 200 -1.63 19.59 -4.02
N TYR A 201 -2.77 18.94 -4.20
CA TYR A 201 -3.70 19.29 -5.27
C TYR A 201 -4.34 20.65 -5.03
N HIS A 202 -4.40 21.48 -6.07
CA HIS A 202 -4.95 22.84 -5.98
C HIS A 202 -6.33 22.97 -6.63
N ARG A 203 -6.79 21.94 -7.33
CA ARG A 203 -8.09 21.86 -8.00
C ARG A 203 -8.60 20.42 -8.00
N TYR A 204 -9.87 20.28 -8.20
CA TYR A 204 -10.50 18.97 -8.36
C TYR A 204 -10.10 18.33 -9.69
N HIS A 205 -9.72 17.05 -9.62
CA HIS A 205 -9.41 16.19 -10.74
C HIS A 205 -10.35 15.00 -10.75
N VAL A 206 -11.15 14.89 -11.79
CA VAL A 206 -12.15 13.81 -11.94
C VAL A 206 -11.50 12.43 -11.87
N GLU A 207 -10.30 12.28 -12.45
CA GLU A 207 -9.54 11.03 -12.51
C GLU A 207 -8.87 10.63 -11.19
N LEU A 208 -8.80 11.53 -10.22
CA LEU A 208 -8.22 11.28 -8.90
C LEU A 208 -9.29 11.16 -7.80
N GLY A 209 -10.42 11.78 -8.03
CA GLY A 209 -11.55 11.77 -7.11
C GLY A 209 -11.41 12.73 -5.94
N GLU A 210 -12.03 12.36 -4.83
CA GLU A 210 -12.28 13.24 -3.69
C GLU A 210 -11.02 13.84 -3.07
N ILE A 211 -9.90 13.13 -3.06
CA ILE A 211 -8.62 13.63 -2.52
C ILE A 211 -8.24 15.01 -3.08
N SER A 212 -8.52 15.25 -4.35
CA SER A 212 -8.19 16.50 -5.04
C SER A 212 -9.20 17.63 -4.80
N SER A 213 -10.31 17.36 -4.12
CA SER A 213 -11.31 18.35 -3.72
C SER A 213 -10.98 19.06 -2.42
N TYR A 214 -10.14 18.46 -1.58
CA TYR A 214 -9.79 19.04 -0.28
C TYR A 214 -8.81 20.21 -0.43
N PRO A 215 -8.92 21.22 0.42
CA PRO A 215 -7.92 22.30 0.46
C PRO A 215 -6.50 21.75 0.70
N PRO A 216 -5.45 22.36 0.14
CA PRO A 216 -4.07 22.03 0.42
C PRO A 216 -3.75 21.97 1.91
N GLY A 217 -3.15 20.88 2.38
CA GLY A 217 -2.82 20.64 3.79
C GLY A 217 -3.97 20.10 4.64
N TYR A 218 -5.12 19.80 4.04
CA TYR A 218 -6.28 19.29 4.76
C TYR A 218 -6.56 17.83 4.37
N LYS A 219 -6.85 17.00 5.38
CA LYS A 219 -7.12 15.57 5.23
C LYS A 219 -6.05 14.88 4.34
N GLU A 220 -6.48 14.07 3.39
CA GLU A 220 -5.60 13.32 2.50
C GLU A 220 -4.82 14.20 1.51
N ASN A 221 -5.25 15.44 1.28
CA ASN A 221 -4.55 16.36 0.39
C ASN A 221 -3.38 17.07 1.11
N ALA A 222 -2.31 16.36 1.37
CA ALA A 222 -1.09 16.81 2.04
C ALA A 222 -1.25 17.13 3.54
N GLY A 223 -2.25 16.58 4.22
CA GLY A 223 -2.34 16.61 5.68
C GLY A 223 -1.29 15.72 6.33
N ILE A 224 -1.18 15.80 7.66
CA ILE A 224 -0.33 14.92 8.48
C ILE A 224 -1.25 13.95 9.21
N PHE A 225 -1.04 12.64 8.99
CA PHE A 225 -1.80 11.61 9.68
C PHE A 225 -0.91 10.86 10.67
N CYS A 226 -1.39 10.74 11.91
CA CYS A 226 -0.63 10.13 12.99
C CYS A 226 -0.25 8.66 12.74
N HIS A 227 -1.05 7.90 11.97
CA HIS A 227 -0.77 6.49 11.71
C HIS A 227 0.18 6.25 10.52
N ASN A 228 0.34 7.19 9.59
CA ASN A 228 1.28 7.07 8.49
C ASN A 228 2.72 7.38 8.90
N ASN A 229 2.90 8.31 9.83
CA ASN A 229 4.22 8.71 10.31
C ASN A 229 4.98 7.54 10.98
N PRO A 230 4.36 6.69 11.82
CA PRO A 230 4.98 5.46 12.33
C PRO A 230 5.47 4.51 11.24
N TRP A 231 4.80 4.41 10.08
CA TRP A 231 5.31 3.57 8.98
C TRP A 231 6.68 4.04 8.50
N ILE A 232 6.89 5.37 8.43
CA ILE A 232 8.20 5.92 8.06
C ILE A 232 9.24 5.70 9.17
N SER A 233 8.85 5.83 10.44
CA SER A 233 9.75 5.51 11.56
C SER A 233 10.21 4.04 11.52
N ILE A 234 9.29 3.11 11.24
CA ILE A 234 9.60 1.68 11.06
C ILE A 234 10.51 1.47 9.83
N ALA A 235 10.18 2.09 8.69
CA ALA A 235 10.96 2.01 7.46
C ALA A 235 12.41 2.49 7.66
N GLU A 236 12.60 3.62 8.34
CA GLU A 236 13.92 4.15 8.69
C GLU A 236 14.71 3.17 9.60
N THR A 237 14.00 2.49 10.52
CA THR A 237 14.60 1.46 11.38
C THR A 237 15.06 0.25 10.57
N VAL A 238 14.23 -0.22 9.63
CA VAL A 238 14.53 -1.37 8.74
C VAL A 238 15.80 -1.15 7.91
N ILE A 239 16.04 0.09 7.46
CA ILE A 239 17.25 0.43 6.72
C ILE A 239 18.42 0.92 7.60
N GLY A 240 18.32 0.78 8.92
CA GLY A 240 19.41 1.08 9.87
C GLY A 240 19.57 2.57 10.21
N ARG A 241 18.60 3.43 9.87
CA ARG A 241 18.64 4.87 10.17
C ARG A 241 17.93 5.21 11.49
N GLY A 242 18.30 4.55 12.59
CA GLY A 242 17.63 4.67 13.89
C GLY A 242 17.53 6.09 14.45
N ASN A 243 18.55 6.94 14.24
CA ASN A 243 18.47 8.35 14.65
C ASN A 243 17.36 9.10 13.88
N ARG A 244 17.20 8.79 12.60
CA ARG A 244 16.14 9.39 11.79
C ARG A 244 14.77 8.87 12.19
N ALA A 245 14.65 7.56 12.44
CA ALA A 245 13.43 6.95 12.97
C ALA A 245 12.97 7.64 14.27
N TRP A 246 13.90 7.90 15.18
CA TRP A 246 13.63 8.63 16.43
C TRP A 246 13.14 10.06 16.18
N GLN A 247 13.76 10.79 15.25
CA GLN A 247 13.31 12.14 14.88
C GLN A 247 11.88 12.15 14.35
N VAL A 248 11.50 11.17 13.53
CA VAL A 248 10.12 11.03 13.04
C VAL A 248 9.15 10.72 14.18
N TYR A 249 9.55 9.80 15.07
CA TYR A 249 8.71 9.37 16.19
C TYR A 249 8.41 10.49 17.21
N THR A 250 9.33 11.43 17.39
CA THR A 250 9.24 12.47 18.43
C THR A 250 8.59 13.79 17.97
N ARG A 251 8.08 13.85 16.75
CA ARG A 251 7.36 15.02 16.18
C ARG A 251 5.86 14.83 16.28
#